data_ee3a27d9979394f285a0bc6b306735f3
#
_entry.id   ee3a27d9979394f285a0bc6b306735f3
#
_cell.length_a   1.000
_cell.length_b   1.000
_cell.length_c   1.000
_cell.angle_alpha   90.00
_cell.angle_beta   90.00
_cell.angle_gamma   90.00
#
_symmetry.space_group_name_H-M   'P 1'
#
loop_
_entity.id
_entity.type
_entity.pdbx_description
1 polymer ?
#
loop_
_entity_poly.entity_id
_entity_poly.type
_entity_poly.pdbx_seq_one_letter_code
_entity_poly.pdbx_strand_id
1 'polypeptide(L)'
;MNGKVFGYMPDGRPVHQYEIRNERMVVRVAELGATLVSCAIDGRDVALGYDTAEEYLNNVGNMGATVGRYANRIRNGRFTLNGRAYQLSCNRPPHCLHGGKIGFHQKLWRVAQYTPQLIILKLHSPDGDQGFPGNLTVTATYSLHGTALSLTYTAISDADTICSLANHSYWNLAGHNAGHAALCEHVFTLPSIARCELDGDTVPTGRLCPVAGTVFDLRSGVRLGDVLDNPALKPTRGFDHPYALSGKWGCAAAVHYWDTAMEIWTDAPCMQVYSGNGLPNISGKCGAQYGPQVGFCLETQQFPDAPNCAAFPSAVLHTGETKVYRTEYRFIKER
;
A
#
# COMPACT_ATOMS: atom_id res chain seq x y z
N MET A 1 2.27 19.89 -19.85
CA MET A 1 3.42 20.14 -18.95
C MET A 1 4.13 18.82 -18.78
N ASN A 2 5.45 18.79 -18.97
CA ASN A 2 6.23 17.57 -18.82
C ASN A 2 6.61 17.41 -17.35
N GLY A 3 6.67 16.15 -16.84
CA GLY A 3 7.18 15.87 -15.51
C GLY A 3 8.65 16.34 -15.35
N LYS A 4 9.07 16.53 -14.12
CA LYS A 4 10.47 16.81 -13.79
C LYS A 4 11.25 15.49 -13.81
N VAL A 5 12.44 15.44 -14.41
CA VAL A 5 13.33 14.27 -14.29
C VAL A 5 13.63 14.04 -12.81
N PHE A 6 13.35 12.83 -12.35
CA PHE A 6 13.48 12.37 -10.96
C PHE A 6 14.68 11.43 -10.78
N GLY A 7 15.23 10.92 -11.88
CA GLY A 7 16.34 9.99 -11.95
C GLY A 7 16.23 9.11 -13.19
N TYR A 8 16.91 7.96 -13.18
CA TYR A 8 17.00 7.08 -14.33
C TYR A 8 16.84 5.61 -13.94
N MET A 9 16.24 4.84 -14.85
CA MET A 9 16.28 3.39 -14.78
C MET A 9 17.69 2.88 -15.08
N PRO A 10 18.07 1.64 -14.67
CA PRO A 10 19.39 1.07 -14.96
C PRO A 10 19.72 0.97 -16.46
N ASP A 11 18.72 0.95 -17.32
CA ASP A 11 18.87 0.95 -18.79
C ASP A 11 18.96 2.36 -19.41
N GLY A 12 19.05 3.40 -18.58
CA GLY A 12 19.19 4.79 -18.98
C GLY A 12 17.89 5.52 -19.32
N ARG A 13 16.73 4.86 -19.27
CA ARG A 13 15.44 5.54 -19.47
C ARG A 13 15.18 6.53 -18.33
N PRO A 14 14.76 7.79 -18.62
CA PRO A 14 14.42 8.74 -17.59
C PRO A 14 13.16 8.29 -16.83
N VAL A 15 13.16 8.55 -15.53
CA VAL A 15 11.98 8.49 -14.65
C VAL A 15 11.55 9.91 -14.35
N HIS A 16 10.29 10.25 -14.58
CA HIS A 16 9.76 11.56 -14.25
C HIS A 16 8.91 11.51 -12.99
N GLN A 17 8.90 12.63 -12.29
CA GLN A 17 7.99 12.92 -11.19
C GLN A 17 7.04 14.02 -11.61
N TYR A 18 5.78 13.89 -11.23
CA TYR A 18 4.71 14.85 -11.52
C TYR A 18 4.13 15.38 -10.22
N GLU A 19 3.80 16.68 -10.21
CA GLU A 19 3.16 17.32 -9.08
C GLU A 19 1.71 17.65 -9.43
N ILE A 20 0.76 17.10 -8.67
CA ILE A 20 -0.63 17.53 -8.66
C ILE A 20 -0.89 18.36 -7.40
N ARG A 21 -1.68 19.42 -7.52
CA ARG A 21 -1.86 20.39 -6.45
C ARG A 21 -3.19 21.12 -6.50
N ASN A 22 -3.64 21.55 -5.35
CA ASN A 22 -4.71 22.51 -5.17
C ASN A 22 -4.29 23.54 -4.11
N GLU A 23 -5.22 24.30 -3.55
CA GLU A 23 -4.92 25.36 -2.56
C GLU A 23 -4.30 24.81 -1.26
N ARG A 24 -4.61 23.58 -0.86
CA ARG A 24 -4.23 23.00 0.42
C ARG A 24 -3.26 21.82 0.32
N MET A 25 -3.23 21.13 -0.83
CA MET A 25 -2.47 19.91 -1.01
C MET A 25 -1.47 20.03 -2.16
N VAL A 26 -0.27 19.48 -1.94
CA VAL A 26 0.74 19.24 -2.97
C VAL A 26 1.15 17.78 -2.90
N VAL A 27 0.91 17.05 -3.98
CA VAL A 27 1.18 15.61 -4.06
C VAL A 27 2.12 15.34 -5.22
N ARG A 28 3.17 14.55 -4.99
CA ARG A 28 4.13 14.16 -6.03
C ARG A 28 4.04 12.67 -6.29
N VAL A 29 3.96 12.33 -7.57
CA VAL A 29 3.86 10.94 -8.05
C VAL A 29 4.94 10.68 -9.08
N ALA A 30 5.69 9.59 -8.94
CA ALA A 30 6.72 9.17 -9.88
C ALA A 30 6.22 8.09 -10.84
N GLU A 31 6.78 8.07 -12.06
CA GLU A 31 6.51 7.01 -13.05
C GLU A 31 7.00 5.63 -12.59
N LEU A 32 8.10 5.56 -11.84
CA LEU A 32 8.58 4.32 -11.24
C LEU A 32 7.60 3.85 -10.16
N GLY A 33 7.00 2.69 -10.37
CA GLY A 33 6.05 2.10 -9.41
C GLY A 33 4.71 2.84 -9.28
N ALA A 34 4.41 3.85 -10.14
CA ALA A 34 3.33 4.81 -9.89
C ALA A 34 3.35 5.29 -8.44
N THR A 35 4.53 5.66 -7.94
CA THR A 35 4.83 5.86 -6.53
C THR A 35 4.34 7.22 -6.03
N LEU A 36 3.61 7.22 -4.91
CA LEU A 36 3.34 8.42 -4.11
C LEU A 36 4.63 8.83 -3.37
N VAL A 37 5.31 9.84 -3.87
CA VAL A 37 6.60 10.30 -3.33
C VAL A 37 6.42 11.27 -2.17
N SER A 38 5.37 12.09 -2.23
CA SER A 38 5.13 13.19 -1.29
C SER A 38 3.63 13.47 -1.21
N CYS A 39 3.15 13.76 -0.02
CA CYS A 39 1.80 14.24 0.22
C CYS A 39 1.85 15.35 1.27
N ALA A 40 1.91 16.59 0.80
CA ALA A 40 1.94 17.77 1.68
C ALA A 40 0.54 18.34 1.84
N ILE A 41 0.13 18.57 3.08
CA ILE A 41 -1.12 19.18 3.46
C ILE A 41 -0.79 20.45 4.25
N ASP A 42 -1.28 21.60 3.79
CA ASP A 42 -0.97 22.91 4.38
C ASP A 42 0.56 23.12 4.62
N GLY A 43 1.38 22.60 3.68
CA GLY A 43 2.84 22.69 3.71
C GLY A 43 3.56 21.59 4.51
N ARG A 44 2.84 20.73 5.26
CA ARG A 44 3.43 19.60 5.98
C ARG A 44 3.38 18.33 5.12
N ASP A 45 4.52 17.81 4.71
CA ASP A 45 4.62 16.53 3.99
C ASP A 45 4.56 15.37 4.98
N VAL A 46 3.51 14.55 4.88
CA VAL A 46 3.20 13.46 5.80
C VAL A 46 3.52 12.06 5.25
N ALA A 47 4.01 11.96 4.01
CA ALA A 47 4.39 10.68 3.40
C ALA A 47 5.91 10.50 3.44
N LEU A 48 6.39 9.37 3.93
CA LEU A 48 7.81 8.99 3.82
C LEU A 48 8.16 8.69 2.36
N GLY A 49 9.42 8.90 1.97
CA GLY A 49 9.87 8.66 0.60
C GLY A 49 11.35 8.97 0.42
N TYR A 50 11.77 9.00 -0.84
CA TYR A 50 13.14 9.31 -1.25
C TYR A 50 13.17 10.48 -2.23
N ASP A 51 14.37 11.02 -2.48
CA ASP A 51 14.59 12.17 -3.33
C ASP A 51 14.89 11.81 -4.80
N THR A 52 15.25 10.55 -5.10
CA THR A 52 15.65 10.09 -6.43
C THR A 52 15.02 8.74 -6.82
N ALA A 53 14.91 8.48 -8.11
CA ALA A 53 14.42 7.20 -8.63
C ALA A 53 15.35 6.04 -8.27
N GLU A 54 16.66 6.28 -8.22
CA GLU A 54 17.68 5.29 -7.88
C GLU A 54 17.50 4.77 -6.45
N GLU A 55 17.13 5.65 -5.51
CA GLU A 55 16.82 5.25 -4.14
C GLU A 55 15.55 4.39 -4.10
N TYR A 56 14.54 4.69 -4.92
CA TYR A 56 13.34 3.86 -5.05
C TYR A 56 13.61 2.49 -5.68
N LEU A 57 14.54 2.38 -6.63
CA LEU A 57 14.94 1.09 -7.21
C LEU A 57 15.58 0.17 -6.16
N ASN A 58 16.25 0.74 -5.17
CA ASN A 58 16.83 0.03 -4.03
C ASN A 58 15.89 -0.02 -2.82
N ASN A 59 14.65 0.38 -2.98
CA ASN A 59 13.66 0.54 -1.92
C ASN A 59 13.32 -0.78 -1.23
N VAL A 60 13.85 -0.97 -0.03
CA VAL A 60 13.59 -2.16 0.80
C VAL A 60 12.19 -2.19 1.41
N GLY A 61 11.51 -1.04 1.50
CA GLY A 61 10.20 -0.88 2.15
C GLY A 61 9.04 -0.65 1.20
N ASN A 62 9.25 -0.65 -0.13
CA ASN A 62 8.24 -0.31 -1.14
C ASN A 62 7.53 1.03 -0.90
N MET A 63 8.23 2.01 -0.28
CA MET A 63 7.62 3.26 0.16
C MET A 63 6.83 3.94 -0.95
N GLY A 64 5.54 4.22 -0.69
CA GLY A 64 4.66 4.92 -1.59
C GLY A 64 4.31 4.21 -2.89
N ALA A 65 4.92 3.06 -3.18
CA ALA A 65 4.78 2.40 -4.46
C ALA A 65 3.46 1.62 -4.59
N THR A 66 3.00 1.46 -5.83
CA THR A 66 1.96 0.50 -6.16
C THR A 66 2.55 -0.91 -6.13
N VAL A 67 2.03 -1.75 -5.25
CA VAL A 67 2.38 -3.17 -5.17
C VAL A 67 1.37 -4.03 -5.91
N GLY A 68 1.86 -5.02 -6.62
CA GLY A 68 1.09 -5.91 -7.50
C GLY A 68 2.05 -6.77 -8.36
N ARG A 69 1.53 -7.77 -9.12
CA ARG A 69 0.13 -8.05 -9.49
C ARG A 69 -0.74 -8.47 -8.29
N TYR A 70 -0.11 -9.00 -7.23
CA TYR A 70 -0.80 -9.40 -6.00
C TYR A 70 -0.11 -8.78 -4.79
N ALA A 71 -0.80 -7.87 -4.11
CA ALA A 71 -0.35 -7.25 -2.88
C ALA A 71 -0.27 -8.28 -1.75
N ASN A 72 0.75 -8.13 -0.88
CA ASN A 72 1.03 -9.03 0.22
C ASN A 72 1.47 -10.44 -0.25
N ARG A 73 1.34 -11.47 0.59
CA ARG A 73 1.94 -12.81 0.40
C ARG A 73 1.01 -13.77 -0.34
N ILE A 74 1.64 -14.64 -1.15
CA ILE A 74 1.06 -15.89 -1.65
C ILE A 74 1.95 -17.03 -1.17
N ARG A 75 1.36 -17.98 -0.43
CA ARG A 75 2.02 -19.14 0.18
C ARG A 75 2.76 -19.96 -0.85
N ASN A 76 4.04 -20.23 -0.61
CA ASN A 76 4.94 -20.99 -1.48
C ASN A 76 5.04 -20.44 -2.91
N GLY A 77 4.59 -19.20 -3.14
CA GLY A 77 4.47 -18.63 -4.47
C GLY A 77 3.58 -19.46 -5.39
N ARG A 78 2.58 -20.15 -4.87
CA ARG A 78 1.76 -21.11 -5.62
C ARG A 78 0.28 -20.80 -5.46
N PHE A 79 -0.49 -21.01 -6.54
CA PHE A 79 -1.94 -21.05 -6.50
C PHE A 79 -2.49 -21.91 -7.64
N THR A 80 -3.75 -22.32 -7.52
CA THR A 80 -4.49 -23.03 -8.58
C THR A 80 -5.60 -22.15 -9.10
N LEU A 81 -5.72 -22.01 -10.42
CA LEU A 81 -6.79 -21.28 -11.09
C LEU A 81 -7.29 -22.13 -12.26
N ASN A 82 -8.60 -22.36 -12.34
CA ASN A 82 -9.25 -23.17 -13.39
C ASN A 82 -8.59 -24.56 -13.56
N GLY A 83 -8.25 -25.22 -12.45
CA GLY A 83 -7.61 -26.54 -12.43
C GLY A 83 -6.12 -26.56 -12.80
N ARG A 84 -5.53 -25.41 -13.16
CA ARG A 84 -4.10 -25.30 -13.49
C ARG A 84 -3.32 -24.69 -12.32
N ALA A 85 -2.21 -25.33 -11.95
CA ALA A 85 -1.28 -24.80 -10.96
C ALA A 85 -0.33 -23.77 -11.59
N TYR A 86 -0.10 -22.67 -10.87
CA TYR A 86 0.83 -21.62 -11.24
C TYR A 86 1.92 -21.49 -10.18
N GLN A 87 3.17 -21.27 -10.62
CA GLN A 87 4.32 -21.00 -9.77
C GLN A 87 4.78 -19.56 -10.02
N LEU A 88 4.76 -18.76 -8.96
CA LEU A 88 5.19 -17.37 -8.97
C LEU A 88 6.67 -17.23 -8.61
N SER A 89 7.24 -16.11 -9.00
CA SER A 89 8.57 -15.69 -8.59
C SER A 89 8.58 -15.38 -7.08
N CYS A 90 9.37 -16.15 -6.29
CA CYS A 90 9.49 -15.99 -4.84
C CYS A 90 10.62 -15.02 -4.50
N ASN A 91 10.27 -13.86 -3.95
CA ASN A 91 11.21 -12.85 -3.46
C ASN A 91 11.34 -12.85 -1.92
N ARG A 92 10.51 -13.62 -1.23
CA ARG A 92 10.61 -13.98 0.19
C ARG A 92 10.47 -15.49 0.35
N PRO A 93 11.46 -16.27 -0.09
CA PRO A 93 11.35 -17.72 -0.14
C PRO A 93 10.90 -18.33 1.20
N PRO A 94 9.93 -19.28 1.16
CA PRO A 94 9.36 -19.88 -0.05
C PRO A 94 8.21 -19.07 -0.69
N HIS A 95 7.85 -17.90 -0.17
CA HIS A 95 6.66 -17.13 -0.55
C HIS A 95 6.94 -16.09 -1.65
N CYS A 96 5.88 -15.76 -2.39
CA CYS A 96 5.82 -14.58 -3.23
C CYS A 96 5.24 -13.41 -2.40
N LEU A 97 5.91 -12.26 -2.41
CA LEU A 97 5.48 -11.03 -1.73
C LEU A 97 5.38 -9.90 -2.75
N HIS A 98 4.26 -9.14 -2.72
CA HIS A 98 4.03 -7.94 -3.52
C HIS A 98 4.27 -8.11 -5.03
N GLY A 99 3.88 -9.29 -5.58
CA GLY A 99 3.97 -9.58 -7.00
C GLY A 99 5.31 -10.17 -7.47
N GLY A 100 6.21 -10.54 -6.56
CA GLY A 100 7.45 -11.26 -6.88
C GLY A 100 8.69 -10.37 -6.99
N LYS A 101 9.76 -10.91 -7.62
CA LYS A 101 11.09 -10.27 -7.66
C LYS A 101 11.09 -8.93 -8.37
N ILE A 102 10.30 -8.80 -9.45
CA ILE A 102 10.13 -7.56 -10.22
C ILE A 102 8.64 -7.22 -10.25
N GLY A 103 8.10 -6.82 -9.07
CA GLY A 103 6.72 -6.40 -8.94
C GLY A 103 6.45 -5.02 -9.56
N PHE A 104 5.22 -4.55 -9.46
CA PHE A 104 4.78 -3.29 -10.08
C PHE A 104 5.52 -2.06 -9.54
N HIS A 105 6.01 -2.12 -8.30
CA HIS A 105 6.85 -1.10 -7.66
C HIS A 105 8.19 -0.86 -8.36
N GLN A 106 8.70 -1.83 -9.12
CA GLN A 106 9.96 -1.72 -9.84
C GLN A 106 9.79 -1.48 -11.35
N LYS A 107 8.55 -1.29 -11.81
CA LYS A 107 8.24 -1.08 -13.22
C LYS A 107 8.03 0.40 -13.52
N LEU A 108 8.46 0.82 -14.71
CA LEU A 108 8.20 2.16 -15.22
C LEU A 108 6.77 2.20 -15.81
N TRP A 109 5.92 3.03 -15.22
CA TRP A 109 4.56 3.28 -15.66
C TRP A 109 4.55 4.45 -16.65
N ARG A 110 3.67 4.42 -17.60
CA ARG A 110 3.51 5.48 -18.60
C ARG A 110 2.40 6.42 -18.20
N VAL A 111 2.67 7.72 -18.14
CA VAL A 111 1.62 8.73 -17.95
C VAL A 111 0.69 8.76 -19.14
N ALA A 112 -0.60 8.58 -18.88
CA ALA A 112 -1.67 8.62 -19.88
C ALA A 112 -2.39 9.97 -19.91
N GLN A 113 -2.50 10.61 -18.73
CA GLN A 113 -3.11 11.95 -18.57
C GLN A 113 -2.47 12.67 -17.39
N TYR A 114 -2.32 13.97 -17.52
CA TYR A 114 -1.84 14.83 -16.45
C TYR A 114 -2.50 16.21 -16.52
N THR A 115 -3.04 16.64 -15.37
CA THR A 115 -3.59 17.97 -15.13
C THR A 115 -3.10 18.48 -13.77
N PRO A 116 -3.35 19.75 -13.40
CA PRO A 116 -2.93 20.25 -12.09
C PRO A 116 -3.48 19.46 -10.88
N GLN A 117 -4.59 18.74 -11.01
CA GLN A 117 -5.23 18.02 -9.91
C GLN A 117 -5.40 16.52 -10.16
N LEU A 118 -4.87 16.00 -11.28
CA LEU A 118 -5.04 14.60 -11.64
C LEU A 118 -3.84 14.08 -12.42
N ILE A 119 -3.41 12.86 -12.11
CA ILE A 119 -2.49 12.09 -12.93
C ILE A 119 -2.99 10.67 -13.10
N ILE A 120 -2.94 10.17 -14.34
CA ILE A 120 -3.27 8.80 -14.71
C ILE A 120 -2.03 8.13 -15.28
N LEU A 121 -1.61 7.05 -14.61
CA LEU A 121 -0.48 6.22 -15.06
C LEU A 121 -1.01 4.85 -15.50
N LYS A 122 -0.38 4.26 -16.51
CA LYS A 122 -0.72 2.93 -17.05
C LYS A 122 0.49 2.01 -17.05
N LEU A 123 0.23 0.74 -16.70
CA LEU A 123 1.19 -0.34 -16.77
C LEU A 123 0.58 -1.49 -17.58
N HIS A 124 1.39 -2.10 -18.43
CA HIS A 124 1.10 -3.39 -19.07
C HIS A 124 2.01 -4.45 -18.43
N SER A 125 1.39 -5.52 -17.91
CA SER A 125 2.07 -6.69 -17.32
C SER A 125 1.72 -7.89 -18.24
N PRO A 126 2.69 -8.43 -19.01
CA PRO A 126 2.43 -9.48 -19.99
C PRO A 126 2.03 -10.81 -19.32
N ASP A 127 1.45 -11.72 -20.11
CA ASP A 127 1.23 -13.10 -19.69
C ASP A 127 2.53 -13.74 -19.21
N GLY A 128 2.49 -14.45 -18.08
CA GLY A 128 3.67 -15.05 -17.45
C GLY A 128 4.56 -14.09 -16.66
N ASP A 129 4.24 -12.79 -16.59
CA ASP A 129 4.98 -11.83 -15.77
C ASP A 129 5.01 -12.28 -14.31
N GLN A 130 6.20 -12.54 -13.77
CA GLN A 130 6.46 -13.12 -12.44
C GLN A 130 5.73 -14.47 -12.20
N GLY A 131 5.25 -15.13 -13.26
CA GLY A 131 4.49 -16.39 -13.22
C GLY A 131 2.96 -16.22 -13.19
N PHE A 132 2.45 -15.00 -13.22
CA PHE A 132 1.00 -14.73 -13.27
C PHE A 132 0.45 -14.91 -14.70
N PRO A 133 -0.72 -15.58 -14.87
CA PRO A 133 -1.36 -15.74 -16.18
C PRO A 133 -2.04 -14.46 -16.66
N GLY A 134 -2.16 -14.34 -17.98
CA GLY A 134 -2.88 -13.29 -18.71
C GLY A 134 -2.13 -11.99 -18.85
N ASN A 135 -2.36 -11.31 -19.98
CA ASN A 135 -1.92 -9.93 -20.17
C ASN A 135 -2.82 -9.01 -19.34
N LEU A 136 -2.23 -8.29 -18.42
CA LEU A 136 -2.95 -7.38 -17.53
C LEU A 136 -2.60 -5.94 -17.87
N THR A 137 -3.62 -5.11 -18.06
CA THR A 137 -3.47 -3.65 -18.12
C THR A 137 -3.98 -3.06 -16.82
N VAL A 138 -3.14 -2.26 -16.17
CA VAL A 138 -3.49 -1.55 -14.93
C VAL A 138 -3.40 -0.05 -15.17
N THR A 139 -4.38 0.67 -14.62
CA THR A 139 -4.36 2.13 -14.55
C THR A 139 -4.35 2.56 -13.09
N ALA A 140 -3.44 3.46 -12.71
CA ALA A 140 -3.43 4.13 -11.42
C ALA A 140 -3.83 5.59 -11.62
N THR A 141 -4.88 6.04 -10.96
CA THR A 141 -5.39 7.42 -11.02
C THR A 141 -5.26 8.06 -9.66
N TYR A 142 -4.45 9.10 -9.56
CA TYR A 142 -4.36 9.99 -8.40
C TYR A 142 -5.11 11.28 -8.71
N SER A 143 -6.00 11.69 -7.83
CA SER A 143 -6.74 12.95 -7.97
C SER A 143 -6.95 13.66 -6.63
N LEU A 144 -7.01 15.00 -6.67
CA LEU A 144 -7.18 15.85 -5.49
C LEU A 144 -8.57 16.50 -5.49
N HIS A 145 -9.26 16.41 -4.35
CA HIS A 145 -10.56 17.04 -4.10
C HIS A 145 -10.57 17.66 -2.70
N GLY A 146 -10.44 18.99 -2.60
CA GLY A 146 -10.31 19.67 -1.29
C GLY A 146 -9.07 19.15 -0.54
N THR A 147 -9.26 18.53 0.61
CA THR A 147 -8.19 17.89 1.41
C THR A 147 -8.20 16.36 1.27
N ALA A 148 -8.78 15.83 0.21
CA ALA A 148 -8.79 14.40 -0.09
C ALA A 148 -7.85 14.09 -1.26
N LEU A 149 -7.03 13.05 -1.08
CA LEU A 149 -6.27 12.36 -2.12
C LEU A 149 -7.00 11.07 -2.44
N SER A 150 -7.59 10.98 -3.63
CA SER A 150 -8.20 9.76 -4.14
C SER A 150 -7.20 8.99 -5.00
N LEU A 151 -7.09 7.69 -4.75
CA LEU A 151 -6.33 6.73 -5.54
C LEU A 151 -7.26 5.63 -6.01
N THR A 152 -7.39 5.51 -7.33
CA THR A 152 -8.18 4.45 -7.96
C THR A 152 -7.31 3.63 -8.88
N TYR A 153 -7.29 2.32 -8.67
CA TYR A 153 -6.74 1.39 -9.65
C TYR A 153 -7.87 0.76 -10.46
N THR A 154 -7.65 0.63 -11.77
CA THR A 154 -8.47 -0.24 -12.63
C THR A 154 -7.57 -1.30 -13.24
N ALA A 155 -8.06 -2.54 -13.29
CA ALA A 155 -7.35 -3.68 -13.85
C ALA A 155 -8.26 -4.46 -14.79
N ILE A 156 -7.74 -4.81 -15.96
CA ILE A 156 -8.42 -5.65 -16.96
C ILE A 156 -7.41 -6.65 -17.54
N SER A 157 -7.84 -7.90 -17.69
CA SER A 157 -7.01 -8.99 -18.24
C SER A 157 -7.69 -9.67 -19.43
N ASP A 158 -6.89 -10.17 -20.35
CA ASP A 158 -7.36 -10.96 -21.51
C ASP A 158 -7.52 -12.46 -21.18
N ALA A 159 -7.13 -12.88 -19.97
CA ALA A 159 -7.36 -14.22 -19.46
C ALA A 159 -7.66 -14.13 -17.94
N ASP A 160 -8.29 -15.19 -17.40
CA ASP A 160 -8.50 -15.29 -15.95
C ASP A 160 -7.15 -15.22 -15.24
N THR A 161 -7.07 -14.38 -14.22
CA THR A 161 -5.88 -14.18 -13.39
C THR A 161 -6.27 -13.85 -11.95
N ILE A 162 -5.29 -13.75 -11.07
CA ILE A 162 -5.50 -13.20 -9.72
C ILE A 162 -4.95 -11.78 -9.67
N CYS A 163 -5.68 -10.87 -9.02
CA CYS A 163 -5.26 -9.48 -8.93
C CYS A 163 -5.63 -8.88 -7.57
N SER A 164 -4.65 -8.25 -6.92
CA SER A 164 -4.79 -7.46 -5.71
C SER A 164 -3.80 -6.31 -5.77
N LEU A 165 -4.29 -5.09 -5.82
CA LEU A 165 -3.45 -3.89 -5.91
C LEU A 165 -3.56 -3.09 -4.63
N ALA A 166 -2.43 -2.59 -4.14
CA ALA A 166 -2.39 -1.69 -3.00
C ALA A 166 -1.33 -0.60 -3.19
N ASN A 167 -1.49 0.50 -2.49
CA ASN A 167 -0.46 1.52 -2.34
C ASN A 167 0.25 1.33 -0.99
N HIS A 168 1.56 1.26 -1.01
CA HIS A 168 2.39 0.99 0.17
C HIS A 168 2.96 2.28 0.77
N SER A 169 2.14 3.32 0.90
CA SER A 169 2.58 4.57 1.52
C SER A 169 2.80 4.41 3.01
N TYR A 170 3.91 4.96 3.47
CA TYR A 170 4.20 5.13 4.89
C TYR A 170 3.83 6.55 5.29
N TRP A 171 3.01 6.67 6.31
CA TRP A 171 2.48 7.93 6.80
C TRP A 171 3.04 8.28 8.17
N ASN A 172 3.29 9.55 8.40
CA ASN A 172 3.48 10.12 9.73
C ASN A 172 2.84 11.52 9.72
N LEU A 173 1.72 11.69 10.42
CA LEU A 173 0.94 12.94 10.36
C LEU A 173 1.64 14.12 11.02
N ALA A 174 2.67 13.86 11.84
CA ALA A 174 3.56 14.89 12.38
C ALA A 174 4.52 15.47 11.34
N GLY A 175 4.70 14.77 10.22
CA GLY A 175 5.65 15.04 9.15
C GLY A 175 6.52 13.82 8.85
N HIS A 176 6.94 13.66 7.58
CA HIS A 176 7.69 12.47 7.15
C HIS A 176 9.02 12.26 7.93
N ASN A 177 9.57 13.31 8.52
CA ASN A 177 10.83 13.32 9.27
C ASN A 177 10.65 13.33 10.79
N ALA A 178 9.43 13.18 11.30
CA ALA A 178 9.14 13.35 12.74
C ALA A 178 9.61 12.16 13.60
N GLY A 179 9.89 11.00 13.00
CA GLY A 179 10.51 9.85 13.67
C GLY A 179 9.57 9.03 14.55
N HIS A 180 10.18 8.08 15.29
CA HIS A 180 9.47 7.09 16.10
C HIS A 180 8.64 7.70 17.23
N ALA A 181 9.18 8.68 17.96
CA ALA A 181 8.45 9.30 19.08
C ALA A 181 7.12 9.91 18.64
N ALA A 182 7.11 10.56 17.48
CA ALA A 182 5.88 11.08 16.89
C ALA A 182 4.93 9.97 16.44
N LEU A 183 5.46 8.86 15.88
CA LEU A 183 4.61 7.72 15.52
C LEU A 183 3.85 7.18 16.73
N CYS A 184 4.49 7.08 17.89
CA CYS A 184 3.87 6.57 19.10
C CYS A 184 2.67 7.41 19.59
N GLU A 185 2.60 8.69 19.21
CA GLU A 185 1.47 9.57 19.58
C GLU A 185 0.23 9.41 18.68
N HIS A 186 0.34 8.69 17.55
CA HIS A 186 -0.80 8.48 16.68
C HIS A 186 -1.85 7.56 17.31
N VAL A 187 -3.10 7.96 17.23
CA VAL A 187 -4.26 7.20 17.72
C VAL A 187 -4.98 6.57 16.53
N PHE A 188 -5.04 5.25 16.50
CA PHE A 188 -5.64 4.46 15.43
C PHE A 188 -7.04 4.04 15.80
N THR A 189 -8.00 4.28 14.92
CA THR A 189 -9.36 3.77 14.99
C THR A 189 -9.65 2.94 13.75
N LEU A 190 -10.01 1.68 13.95
CA LEU A 190 -10.35 0.74 12.87
C LEU A 190 -11.58 -0.07 13.29
N PRO A 191 -12.77 0.14 12.69
CA PRO A 191 -14.01 -0.50 13.11
C PRO A 191 -14.12 -1.99 12.66
N SER A 192 -13.00 -2.66 12.50
CA SER A 192 -12.96 -4.09 12.20
C SER A 192 -13.14 -4.94 13.45
N ILE A 193 -13.94 -6.01 13.32
CA ILE A 193 -14.21 -6.95 14.41
C ILE A 193 -13.28 -8.17 14.38
N ALA A 194 -12.51 -8.35 13.30
CA ALA A 194 -11.64 -9.51 13.12
C ALA A 194 -10.40 -9.19 12.28
N ARG A 195 -9.34 -9.91 12.55
CA ARG A 195 -8.10 -9.93 11.76
C ARG A 195 -7.78 -11.35 11.28
N CYS A 196 -6.94 -11.47 10.26
CA CYS A 196 -6.42 -12.77 9.87
C CYS A 196 -5.52 -13.35 10.98
N GLU A 197 -5.68 -14.65 11.24
CA GLU A 197 -4.66 -15.41 11.95
C GLU A 197 -3.46 -15.60 11.01
N LEU A 198 -2.27 -15.39 11.55
CA LEU A 198 -1.01 -15.55 10.81
C LEU A 198 -0.23 -16.72 11.37
N ASP A 199 0.47 -17.45 10.49
CA ASP A 199 1.48 -18.44 10.89
C ASP A 199 2.85 -17.80 11.18
N GLY A 200 3.86 -18.64 11.43
CA GLY A 200 5.23 -18.18 11.74
C GLY A 200 5.91 -17.41 10.61
N ASP A 201 5.45 -17.57 9.37
CA ASP A 201 5.96 -16.87 8.18
C ASP A 201 5.14 -15.62 7.83
N THR A 202 4.22 -15.21 8.73
CA THR A 202 3.29 -14.10 8.54
C THR A 202 2.36 -14.27 7.33
N VAL A 203 2.03 -15.54 6.98
CA VAL A 203 1.05 -15.88 5.96
C VAL A 203 -0.28 -16.21 6.66
N PRO A 204 -1.44 -15.74 6.15
CA PRO A 204 -2.72 -16.12 6.72
C PRO A 204 -2.95 -17.63 6.74
N THR A 205 -3.54 -18.12 7.84
CA THR A 205 -3.94 -19.54 7.98
C THR A 205 -5.31 -19.84 7.31
N GLY A 206 -6.00 -18.80 6.83
CA GLY A 206 -7.37 -18.87 6.34
C GLY A 206 -8.42 -18.60 7.42
N ARG A 207 -8.01 -18.42 8.69
CA ARG A 207 -8.93 -18.15 9.81
C ARG A 207 -8.96 -16.64 10.13
N LEU A 208 -10.14 -16.18 10.57
CA LEU A 208 -10.33 -14.86 11.14
C LEU A 208 -10.44 -14.96 12.67
N CYS A 209 -9.62 -14.19 13.38
CA CYS A 209 -9.64 -14.09 14.83
C CYS A 209 -10.38 -12.81 15.27
N PRO A 210 -11.34 -12.89 16.21
CA PRO A 210 -11.91 -11.70 16.81
C PRO A 210 -10.84 -10.81 17.44
N VAL A 211 -11.02 -9.47 17.32
CA VAL A 211 -10.08 -8.51 17.93
C VAL A 211 -10.47 -8.15 19.36
N ALA A 212 -11.73 -8.32 19.74
CA ALA A 212 -12.27 -7.90 21.03
C ALA A 212 -11.46 -8.45 22.23
N GLY A 213 -11.09 -7.58 23.14
CA GLY A 213 -10.31 -7.93 24.34
C GLY A 213 -8.85 -8.25 24.08
N THR A 214 -8.33 -7.95 22.89
CA THR A 214 -6.92 -8.16 22.54
C THR A 214 -6.22 -6.84 22.20
N VAL A 215 -4.89 -6.85 22.08
CA VAL A 215 -4.10 -5.70 21.63
C VAL A 215 -4.45 -5.26 20.20
N PHE A 216 -5.11 -6.12 19.44
CA PHE A 216 -5.56 -5.86 18.08
C PHE A 216 -6.90 -5.13 18.00
N ASP A 217 -7.54 -4.85 19.12
CA ASP A 217 -8.82 -4.14 19.15
C ASP A 217 -8.62 -2.62 19.02
N LEU A 218 -8.64 -2.16 17.78
CA LEU A 218 -8.47 -0.73 17.45
C LEU A 218 -9.80 0.04 17.35
N ARG A 219 -10.94 -0.56 17.70
CA ARG A 219 -12.28 0.01 17.45
C ARG A 219 -12.58 1.29 18.21
N SER A 220 -12.01 1.46 19.41
CA SER A 220 -12.29 2.61 20.28
C SER A 220 -11.20 3.67 20.32
N GLY A 221 -10.25 3.61 19.37
CA GLY A 221 -9.09 4.49 19.36
C GLY A 221 -7.98 3.98 20.28
N VAL A 222 -6.82 3.63 19.68
CA VAL A 222 -5.65 3.11 20.40
C VAL A 222 -4.43 3.93 20.02
N ARG A 223 -3.79 4.54 21.01
CA ARG A 223 -2.51 5.22 20.84
C ARG A 223 -1.42 4.16 20.64
N LEU A 224 -0.66 4.26 19.55
CA LEU A 224 0.32 3.22 19.18
C LEU A 224 1.37 3.01 20.29
N GLY A 225 1.87 4.08 20.90
CA GLY A 225 2.86 4.00 21.97
C GLY A 225 2.44 3.16 23.18
N ASP A 226 1.13 3.03 23.41
CA ASP A 226 0.62 2.27 24.57
C ASP A 226 0.62 0.75 24.31
N VAL A 227 0.75 0.33 23.04
CA VAL A 227 0.55 -1.08 22.66
C VAL A 227 1.71 -1.71 21.90
N LEU A 228 2.62 -0.95 21.29
CA LEU A 228 3.69 -1.49 20.45
C LEU A 228 4.60 -2.49 21.19
N ASP A 229 4.81 -2.33 22.49
CA ASP A 229 5.62 -3.24 23.31
C ASP A 229 4.84 -4.48 23.81
N ASN A 230 3.56 -4.62 23.45
CA ASN A 230 2.76 -5.75 23.89
C ASN A 230 3.36 -7.10 23.40
N PRO A 231 3.46 -8.13 24.29
CA PRO A 231 4.03 -9.41 23.93
C PRO A 231 3.38 -10.10 22.71
N ALA A 232 2.10 -9.87 22.45
CA ALA A 232 1.41 -10.44 21.29
C ALA A 232 1.86 -9.84 19.95
N LEU A 233 2.51 -8.66 19.96
CA LEU A 233 3.07 -8.01 18.78
C LEU A 233 4.56 -8.36 18.56
N LYS A 234 5.22 -9.04 19.50
CA LYS A 234 6.65 -9.42 19.39
C LYS A 234 6.98 -10.26 18.15
N PRO A 235 6.17 -11.25 17.73
CA PRO A 235 6.49 -12.06 16.55
C PRO A 235 6.62 -11.23 15.27
N THR A 236 5.85 -10.16 15.13
CA THR A 236 5.88 -9.22 14.00
C THR A 236 6.63 -7.93 14.30
N ARG A 237 7.17 -7.78 15.50
CA ARG A 237 7.89 -6.58 16.00
C ARG A 237 7.04 -5.31 15.97
N GLY A 238 5.72 -5.45 16.11
CA GLY A 238 4.69 -4.40 16.00
C GLY A 238 3.50 -4.88 15.19
N PHE A 239 2.65 -3.97 14.73
CA PHE A 239 1.58 -4.35 13.81
C PHE A 239 2.14 -4.75 12.45
N ASP A 240 1.68 -5.87 11.91
CA ASP A 240 1.86 -6.35 10.54
C ASP A 240 0.73 -7.35 10.25
N HIS A 241 -0.53 -6.88 10.34
CA HIS A 241 -1.71 -7.74 10.40
C HIS A 241 -2.80 -7.29 9.42
N PRO A 242 -3.36 -8.23 8.63
CA PRO A 242 -4.52 -7.97 7.79
C PRO A 242 -5.82 -7.99 8.62
N TYR A 243 -6.59 -6.93 8.54
CA TYR A 243 -7.90 -6.78 9.17
C TYR A 243 -9.00 -6.95 8.14
N ALA A 244 -10.05 -7.69 8.51
CA ALA A 244 -11.22 -7.86 7.66
C ALA A 244 -12.06 -6.57 7.65
N LEU A 245 -12.44 -6.11 6.47
CA LEU A 245 -13.30 -4.94 6.28
C LEU A 245 -14.67 -5.36 5.72
N SER A 246 -15.60 -4.40 5.68
CA SER A 246 -16.97 -4.64 5.20
C SER A 246 -17.06 -4.95 3.70
N GLY A 247 -16.04 -4.58 2.93
CA GLY A 247 -16.09 -4.66 1.47
C GLY A 247 -17.04 -3.66 0.82
N LYS A 248 -17.56 -2.68 1.59
CA LYS A 248 -18.46 -1.62 1.12
C LYS A 248 -17.78 -0.29 1.26
N TRP A 249 -18.02 0.62 0.32
CA TRP A 249 -17.50 1.98 0.39
C TRP A 249 -17.86 2.66 1.70
N GLY A 250 -16.86 3.10 2.44
CA GLY A 250 -17.03 3.78 3.73
C GLY A 250 -15.69 4.07 4.38
N CYS A 251 -15.72 4.79 5.51
CA CYS A 251 -14.57 5.02 6.34
C CYS A 251 -14.15 3.70 7.01
N ALA A 252 -13.01 3.18 6.61
CA ALA A 252 -12.45 1.91 7.08
C ALA A 252 -11.45 2.07 8.21
N ALA A 253 -10.82 3.24 8.32
CA ALA A 253 -9.91 3.58 9.40
C ALA A 253 -9.80 5.10 9.55
N ALA A 254 -9.45 5.55 10.75
CA ALA A 254 -9.03 6.92 11.02
C ALA A 254 -7.75 6.90 11.88
N VAL A 255 -6.84 7.82 11.59
CA VAL A 255 -5.64 8.03 12.40
C VAL A 255 -5.59 9.49 12.79
N HIS A 256 -5.45 9.74 14.09
CA HIS A 256 -5.36 11.07 14.65
C HIS A 256 -3.96 11.34 15.18
N TYR A 257 -3.49 12.55 14.97
CA TYR A 257 -2.28 13.10 15.58
C TYR A 257 -2.55 14.56 15.95
N TRP A 258 -2.76 14.84 17.24
CA TRP A 258 -3.12 16.16 17.77
C TRP A 258 -4.33 16.78 17.06
N ASP A 259 -4.12 17.85 16.31
CA ASP A 259 -5.14 18.60 15.56
C ASP A 259 -5.35 18.10 14.12
N THR A 260 -4.71 17.00 13.76
CA THR A 260 -4.75 16.48 12.40
C THR A 260 -5.27 15.04 12.40
N ALA A 261 -6.23 14.75 11.54
CA ALA A 261 -6.69 13.39 11.30
C ALA A 261 -6.56 13.00 9.83
N MET A 262 -6.37 11.71 9.58
CA MET A 262 -6.45 11.09 8.27
C MET A 262 -7.46 9.95 8.31
N GLU A 263 -8.54 10.10 7.56
CA GLU A 263 -9.50 9.02 7.32
C GLU A 263 -9.14 8.25 6.05
N ILE A 264 -9.29 6.94 6.09
CA ILE A 264 -9.12 6.05 4.95
C ILE A 264 -10.49 5.50 4.55
N TRP A 265 -10.97 5.91 3.38
CA TRP A 265 -12.20 5.46 2.78
C TRP A 265 -11.90 4.45 1.68
N THR A 266 -12.60 3.30 1.70
CA THR A 266 -12.37 2.22 0.72
C THR A 266 -13.57 1.28 0.64
N ASP A 267 -13.62 0.50 -0.42
CA ASP A 267 -14.49 -0.68 -0.58
C ASP A 267 -13.69 -2.00 -0.62
N ALA A 268 -12.42 -1.95 -0.23
CA ALA A 268 -11.59 -3.15 -0.12
C ALA A 268 -12.12 -4.09 0.98
N PRO A 269 -12.01 -5.40 0.81
CA PRO A 269 -12.44 -6.37 1.82
C PRO A 269 -11.43 -6.53 2.97
N CYS A 270 -10.21 -6.01 2.81
CA CYS A 270 -9.11 -6.17 3.76
C CYS A 270 -8.23 -4.93 3.81
N MET A 271 -7.66 -4.67 4.99
CA MET A 271 -6.64 -3.64 5.20
C MET A 271 -5.46 -4.23 5.97
N GLN A 272 -4.26 -4.11 5.42
CA GLN A 272 -3.04 -4.36 6.17
C GLN A 272 -2.76 -3.17 7.08
N VAL A 273 -2.64 -3.42 8.37
CA VAL A 273 -2.14 -2.45 9.36
C VAL A 273 -0.69 -2.79 9.65
N TYR A 274 0.21 -1.88 9.31
CA TYR A 274 1.65 -2.08 9.46
C TYR A 274 2.30 -0.87 10.11
N SER A 275 3.01 -1.07 11.21
CA SER A 275 3.67 0.01 11.96
C SER A 275 5.13 0.26 11.54
N GLY A 276 5.53 -0.15 10.32
CA GLY A 276 6.84 0.16 9.77
C GLY A 276 8.01 -0.63 10.40
N ASN A 277 7.72 -1.78 11.00
CA ASN A 277 8.65 -2.56 11.83
C ASN A 277 9.92 -3.03 11.13
N GLY A 278 9.86 -3.22 9.82
CA GLY A 278 10.93 -3.77 9.00
C GLY A 278 11.77 -2.73 8.25
N LEU A 279 11.51 -1.45 8.43
CA LEU A 279 12.33 -0.42 7.82
C LEU A 279 13.74 -0.46 8.43
N PRO A 280 14.81 -0.60 7.61
CA PRO A 280 16.16 -0.45 8.11
C PRO A 280 16.46 1.03 8.41
N ASN A 281 17.56 1.28 9.12
CA ASN A 281 18.09 2.63 9.24
C ASN A 281 18.63 3.09 7.89
N ILE A 282 17.98 4.09 7.29
CA ILE A 282 18.29 4.61 5.95
C ILE A 282 18.08 6.12 5.88
N SER A 283 18.81 6.76 4.99
CA SER A 283 18.50 8.14 4.61
C SER A 283 17.27 8.16 3.72
N GLY A 284 16.34 9.03 4.05
CA GLY A 284 15.15 9.27 3.28
C GLY A 284 15.12 10.68 2.71
N LYS A 285 13.96 11.10 2.29
CA LYS A 285 13.68 12.38 1.64
C LYS A 285 14.20 13.57 2.45
N CYS A 286 14.86 14.52 1.76
CA CYS A 286 15.43 15.75 2.34
C CYS A 286 16.42 15.45 3.50
N GLY A 287 17.14 14.33 3.45
CA GLY A 287 18.12 13.94 4.47
C GLY A 287 17.50 13.42 5.78
N ALA A 288 16.20 13.18 5.82
CA ALA A 288 15.54 12.58 6.97
C ALA A 288 16.11 11.19 7.26
N GLN A 289 16.26 10.85 8.55
CA GLN A 289 16.68 9.51 8.94
C GLN A 289 15.46 8.66 9.22
N TYR A 290 15.27 7.61 8.42
CA TYR A 290 14.22 6.62 8.62
C TYR A 290 14.78 5.38 9.30
N GLY A 291 13.91 4.64 9.96
CA GLY A 291 14.21 3.42 10.67
C GLY A 291 12.94 2.67 11.05
N PRO A 292 13.04 1.65 11.90
CA PRO A 292 11.87 0.93 12.38
C PRO A 292 10.88 1.87 13.06
N GLN A 293 9.60 1.70 12.74
CA GLN A 293 8.49 2.41 13.41
C GLN A 293 8.60 3.94 13.35
N VAL A 294 8.99 4.50 12.20
CA VAL A 294 8.97 5.96 11.96
C VAL A 294 7.79 6.39 11.09
N GLY A 295 7.04 5.44 10.56
CA GLY A 295 5.84 5.64 9.76
C GLY A 295 4.98 4.39 9.75
N PHE A 296 3.71 4.52 9.44
CA PHE A 296 2.73 3.43 9.37
C PHE A 296 2.16 3.29 7.97
N CYS A 297 1.71 2.06 7.62
CA CYS A 297 0.96 1.79 6.39
C CYS A 297 -0.44 1.28 6.73
N LEU A 298 -1.42 1.74 5.95
CA LEU A 298 -2.79 1.24 5.93
C LEU A 298 -3.12 0.88 4.48
N GLU A 299 -2.83 -0.39 4.11
CA GLU A 299 -2.90 -0.85 2.73
C GLU A 299 -4.26 -1.51 2.48
N THR A 300 -5.10 -0.84 1.71
CA THR A 300 -6.40 -1.39 1.26
C THR A 300 -6.15 -2.39 0.14
N GLN A 301 -6.60 -3.64 0.31
CA GLN A 301 -6.24 -4.75 -0.59
C GLN A 301 -7.25 -5.90 -0.55
N GLN A 302 -7.05 -6.92 -1.39
CA GLN A 302 -7.66 -8.23 -1.19
C GLN A 302 -6.97 -8.94 -0.02
N PHE A 303 -7.60 -9.98 0.53
CA PHE A 303 -6.93 -10.76 1.58
C PHE A 303 -5.61 -11.35 1.06
N PRO A 304 -4.53 -11.30 1.86
CA PRO A 304 -3.30 -12.02 1.52
C PRO A 304 -3.60 -13.51 1.39
N ASP A 305 -2.94 -14.18 0.44
CA ASP A 305 -3.11 -15.60 0.14
C ASP A 305 -4.55 -16.06 -0.19
N ALA A 306 -5.45 -15.11 -0.57
CA ALA A 306 -6.84 -15.47 -0.89
C ALA A 306 -6.98 -16.54 -1.97
N PRO A 307 -6.12 -16.63 -3.00
CA PRO A 307 -6.20 -17.72 -3.98
C PRO A 307 -6.08 -19.13 -3.39
N ASN A 308 -5.48 -19.27 -2.20
CA ASN A 308 -5.29 -20.52 -1.48
C ASN A 308 -6.24 -20.70 -0.29
N CYS A 309 -7.08 -19.71 0.01
CA CYS A 309 -7.94 -19.65 1.19
C CYS A 309 -9.41 -19.54 0.78
N ALA A 310 -10.12 -20.64 0.65
CA ALA A 310 -11.52 -20.64 0.22
C ALA A 310 -12.48 -19.86 1.14
N ALA A 311 -12.08 -19.60 2.38
CA ALA A 311 -12.85 -18.78 3.33
C ALA A 311 -12.78 -17.28 3.04
N PHE A 312 -11.85 -16.83 2.21
CA PHE A 312 -11.71 -15.42 1.84
C PHE A 312 -12.44 -15.09 0.54
N PRO A 313 -12.88 -13.85 0.35
CA PRO A 313 -13.41 -13.39 -0.94
C PRO A 313 -12.44 -13.69 -2.09
N SER A 314 -12.99 -14.06 -3.25
CA SER A 314 -12.17 -14.35 -4.43
C SER A 314 -11.40 -13.12 -4.90
N ALA A 315 -10.11 -13.31 -5.18
CA ALA A 315 -9.25 -12.32 -5.81
C ALA A 315 -9.08 -12.59 -7.33
N VAL A 316 -9.86 -13.48 -7.90
CA VAL A 316 -9.87 -13.76 -9.34
C VAL A 316 -10.40 -12.54 -10.08
N LEU A 317 -9.72 -12.18 -11.14
CA LEU A 317 -10.15 -11.24 -12.17
C LEU A 317 -10.43 -12.06 -13.43
N HIS A 318 -11.71 -12.10 -13.82
CA HIS A 318 -12.12 -12.87 -15.01
C HIS A 318 -11.77 -12.14 -16.30
N THR A 319 -11.62 -12.92 -17.36
CA THR A 319 -11.35 -12.43 -18.72
C THR A 319 -12.31 -11.32 -19.11
N GLY A 320 -11.76 -10.15 -19.48
CA GLY A 320 -12.54 -8.98 -19.90
C GLY A 320 -13.26 -8.22 -18.77
N GLU A 321 -13.24 -8.73 -17.54
CA GLU A 321 -13.75 -8.00 -16.39
C GLU A 321 -12.89 -6.78 -16.10
N THR A 322 -13.52 -5.65 -15.75
CA THR A 322 -12.82 -4.49 -15.19
C THR A 322 -12.99 -4.47 -13.68
N LYS A 323 -11.92 -4.70 -12.96
CA LYS A 323 -11.89 -4.61 -11.49
C LYS A 323 -11.39 -3.23 -11.06
N VAL A 324 -12.10 -2.64 -10.12
CA VAL A 324 -11.78 -1.31 -9.58
C VAL A 324 -11.43 -1.45 -8.10
N TYR A 325 -10.35 -0.79 -7.68
CA TYR A 325 -9.90 -0.70 -6.30
C TYR A 325 -9.87 0.78 -5.93
N ARG A 326 -10.57 1.18 -4.90
CA ARG A 326 -10.72 2.59 -4.50
C ARG A 326 -10.20 2.81 -3.10
N THR A 327 -9.36 3.82 -2.96
CA THR A 327 -8.88 4.33 -1.67
C THR A 327 -8.91 5.84 -1.71
N GLU A 328 -9.41 6.47 -0.66
CA GLU A 328 -9.37 7.90 -0.50
C GLU A 328 -8.82 8.24 0.89
N TYR A 329 -7.78 9.05 0.93
CA TYR A 329 -7.18 9.60 2.14
C TYR A 329 -7.74 11.01 2.34
N ARG A 330 -8.57 11.21 3.37
CA ARG A 330 -9.15 12.51 3.73
C ARG A 330 -8.41 13.08 4.90
N PHE A 331 -7.79 14.23 4.70
CA PHE A 331 -7.09 14.93 5.76
C PHE A 331 -8.00 15.98 6.37
N ILE A 332 -8.17 15.92 7.69
CA ILE A 332 -9.05 16.78 8.48
C ILE A 332 -8.17 17.52 9.47
N LYS A 333 -8.35 18.84 9.55
CA LYS A 333 -7.78 19.64 10.61
C LYS A 333 -8.86 19.88 11.64
N GLU A 334 -8.70 19.30 12.81
CA GLU A 334 -9.59 19.52 13.94
C GLU A 334 -9.32 20.91 14.53
N ARG A 335 -10.37 21.61 14.93
CA ARG A 335 -10.27 22.98 15.47
C ARG A 335 -10.02 22.97 16.98
#